data_1e46f1a09bfbaf23949c61ca235eab1b
#
_entry.id   1e46f1a09bfbaf23949c61ca235eab1b
#
_cell.length_a   1.000
_cell.length_b   1.000
_cell.length_c   1.000
_cell.angle_alpha   90.00
_cell.angle_beta   90.00
_cell.angle_gamma   90.00
#
_symmetry.space_group_name_H-M   'P 1'
#
loop_
_entity.id
_entity.type
_entity.pdbx_description
1 polymer ?
#
loop_
_entity_poly.entity_id
_entity_poly.type
_entity_poly.pdbx_seq_one_letter_code
_entity_poly.pdbx_strand_id
1 'polypeptide(L)'
;MRSNFLFAAAALLVATPAVGAVTVLGNSAARSCYLAAEARGAPSLDSLRFCDDALSLEGLNEEERVATFVNRGILKARLGNLDQAISDYDAALSRDPDEPEAYLNKGFALLHLSDSGEQAKPLFDAALAKKTRRPEFAYYGRGVANEMAGQVRAAYRDYRQASRIDPKWSQPKAELARFKVN
;
A
#
# COMPACT_ATOMS: atom_id res chain seq x y z
N MET A 1 -5.63 36.55 -9.57
CA MET A 1 -6.39 35.93 -8.46
C MET A 1 -5.70 34.62 -8.11
N ARG A 2 -4.89 34.63 -7.04
CA ARG A 2 -4.21 33.40 -6.55
C ARG A 2 -5.24 32.67 -5.71
N SER A 3 -5.72 31.54 -6.24
CA SER A 3 -6.60 30.65 -5.52
C SER A 3 -5.77 29.91 -4.46
N ASN A 4 -5.93 30.28 -3.19
CA ASN A 4 -5.39 29.55 -2.07
C ASN A 4 -6.12 28.21 -1.98
N PHE A 5 -5.57 27.19 -2.61
CA PHE A 5 -5.92 25.83 -2.29
C PHE A 5 -5.32 25.51 -0.91
N LEU A 6 -6.11 25.66 0.12
CA LEU A 6 -5.85 25.05 1.42
C LEU A 6 -5.86 23.53 1.19
N PHE A 7 -4.67 22.96 1.04
CA PHE A 7 -4.48 21.53 1.19
C PHE A 7 -4.85 21.18 2.64
N ALA A 8 -6.11 20.85 2.85
CA ALA A 8 -6.46 20.07 4.02
C ALA A 8 -5.84 18.69 3.79
N ALA A 9 -4.63 18.52 4.30
CA ALA A 9 -4.10 17.18 4.53
C ALA A 9 -5.10 16.51 5.47
N ALA A 10 -6.11 15.87 4.90
CA ALA A 10 -6.98 14.98 5.62
C ALA A 10 -6.06 13.91 6.17
N ALA A 11 -5.84 13.98 7.49
CA ALA A 11 -5.13 12.94 8.20
C ALA A 11 -5.84 11.61 7.88
N LEU A 12 -5.28 10.85 6.96
CA LEU A 12 -5.65 9.50 6.62
C LEU A 12 -5.26 8.57 7.78
N LEU A 13 -5.73 8.89 8.99
CA LEU A 13 -5.83 7.98 10.14
C LEU A 13 -7.05 7.08 9.94
N VAL A 14 -7.21 6.53 8.77
CA VAL A 14 -8.06 5.37 8.59
C VAL A 14 -7.15 4.17 8.74
N ALA A 15 -7.48 3.29 9.70
CA ALA A 15 -6.90 1.97 9.76
C ALA A 15 -7.02 1.36 8.34
N THR A 16 -5.98 1.52 7.55
CA THR A 16 -5.98 0.98 6.19
C THR A 16 -6.13 -0.51 6.33
N PRO A 17 -7.12 -1.14 5.68
CA PRO A 17 -7.12 -2.58 5.57
C PRO A 17 -5.75 -3.00 5.02
N ALA A 18 -5.22 -4.11 5.48
CA ALA A 18 -3.98 -4.65 4.93
C ALA A 18 -4.14 -4.74 3.41
N VAL A 19 -3.47 -3.85 2.70
CA VAL A 19 -3.57 -3.78 1.25
C VAL A 19 -2.59 -4.78 0.69
N GLY A 20 -3.13 -5.89 0.16
CA GLY A 20 -2.32 -6.83 -0.58
C GLY A 20 -1.29 -7.62 0.24
N ALA A 21 -1.68 -8.18 1.41
CA ALA A 21 -0.85 -9.17 2.07
C ALA A 21 -0.65 -10.40 1.17
N VAL A 22 0.57 -10.93 1.14
CA VAL A 22 0.94 -12.07 0.29
C VAL A 22 0.75 -13.38 1.04
N THR A 23 -0.07 -14.27 0.48
CA THR A 23 -0.44 -15.54 1.11
C THR A 23 0.77 -16.46 1.27
N VAL A 24 0.91 -17.05 2.46
CA VAL A 24 1.87 -18.11 2.75
C VAL A 24 1.12 -19.35 3.18
N LEU A 25 1.42 -20.50 2.56
CA LEU A 25 0.82 -21.77 2.88
C LEU A 25 1.63 -22.53 3.94
N GLY A 26 0.96 -23.34 4.75
CA GLY A 26 1.61 -24.13 5.79
C GLY A 26 1.34 -23.63 7.20
N ASN A 27 1.82 -24.39 8.20
CA ASN A 27 1.65 -24.08 9.63
C ASN A 27 2.99 -23.61 10.22
N SER A 28 3.39 -22.41 9.83
CA SER A 28 4.70 -21.82 10.06
C SER A 28 4.59 -20.44 10.66
N ALA A 29 5.71 -19.87 11.12
CA ALA A 29 5.80 -18.47 11.53
C ALA A 29 5.48 -17.53 10.34
N ALA A 30 5.87 -17.89 9.12
CA ALA A 30 5.53 -17.15 7.91
C ALA A 30 4.02 -17.07 7.69
N ARG A 31 3.28 -18.16 7.92
CA ARG A 31 1.81 -18.13 7.88
C ARG A 31 1.23 -17.25 8.98
N SER A 32 1.78 -17.29 10.19
CA SER A 32 1.34 -16.43 11.30
C SER A 32 1.59 -14.95 10.98
N CYS A 33 2.73 -14.62 10.36
CA CYS A 33 3.04 -13.30 9.83
C CYS A 33 2.00 -12.84 8.78
N TYR A 34 1.66 -13.70 7.82
CA TYR A 34 0.62 -13.40 6.83
C TYR A 34 -0.74 -13.12 7.50
N LEU A 35 -1.19 -14.00 8.40
CA LEU A 35 -2.48 -13.84 9.10
C LEU A 35 -2.51 -12.54 9.93
N ALA A 36 -1.39 -12.17 10.56
CA ALA A 36 -1.28 -10.91 11.28
C ALA A 36 -1.36 -9.70 10.33
N ALA A 37 -0.76 -9.79 9.14
CA ALA A 37 -0.83 -8.74 8.12
C ALA A 37 -2.25 -8.60 7.55
N GLU A 38 -2.98 -9.69 7.36
CA GLU A 38 -4.39 -9.71 6.90
C GLU A 38 -5.38 -9.23 7.98
N ALA A 39 -5.04 -9.39 9.27
CA ALA A 39 -5.94 -9.07 10.36
C ALA A 39 -6.33 -7.59 10.37
N ARG A 40 -7.61 -7.32 10.67
CA ARG A 40 -8.10 -5.95 10.90
C ARG A 40 -7.74 -5.48 12.33
N GLY A 41 -7.38 -4.22 12.48
CA GLY A 41 -7.01 -3.65 13.78
C GLY A 41 -5.51 -3.33 13.87
N ALA A 42 -5.09 -2.72 14.98
CA ALA A 42 -3.68 -2.39 15.20
C ALA A 42 -2.86 -3.67 15.40
N PRO A 43 -1.74 -3.85 14.67
CA PRO A 43 -0.85 -4.97 14.91
C PRO A 43 -0.18 -4.84 16.28
N SER A 44 0.14 -5.99 16.91
CA SER A 44 0.94 -6.04 18.11
C SER A 44 2.43 -6.22 17.77
N LEU A 45 3.30 -6.02 18.77
CA LEU A 45 4.72 -6.34 18.62
C LEU A 45 4.95 -7.83 18.38
N ASP A 46 4.10 -8.70 18.93
CA ASP A 46 4.17 -10.14 18.68
C ASP A 46 3.86 -10.47 17.21
N SER A 47 3.04 -9.64 16.54
CA SER A 47 2.80 -9.79 15.10
C SER A 47 4.08 -9.66 14.27
N LEU A 48 5.00 -8.75 14.65
CA LEU A 48 6.29 -8.61 13.98
C LEU A 48 7.21 -9.80 14.26
N ARG A 49 7.19 -10.34 15.49
CA ARG A 49 8.01 -11.51 15.84
C ARG A 49 7.74 -12.70 14.94
N PHE A 50 6.48 -12.97 14.58
CA PHE A 50 6.19 -14.04 13.62
C PHE A 50 6.92 -13.88 12.30
N CYS A 51 7.00 -12.65 11.80
CA CYS A 51 7.72 -12.36 10.56
C CYS A 51 9.24 -12.46 10.73
N ASP A 52 9.76 -11.99 11.86
CA ASP A 52 11.19 -12.05 12.17
C ASP A 52 11.65 -13.48 12.37
N ASP A 53 10.88 -14.30 13.09
CA ASP A 53 11.15 -15.72 13.29
C ASP A 53 11.11 -16.46 11.94
N ALA A 54 10.14 -16.18 11.09
CA ALA A 54 10.07 -16.78 9.76
C ALA A 54 11.30 -16.47 8.92
N LEU A 55 11.72 -15.19 8.88
CA LEU A 55 12.86 -14.77 8.06
C LEU A 55 14.22 -15.29 8.57
N SER A 56 14.34 -15.57 9.88
CA SER A 56 15.60 -15.95 10.51
C SER A 56 15.74 -17.43 10.83
N LEU A 57 14.64 -18.11 11.16
CA LEU A 57 14.65 -19.47 11.70
C LEU A 57 14.11 -20.52 10.72
N GLU A 58 13.25 -20.15 9.79
CA GLU A 58 12.63 -21.06 8.84
C GLU A 58 13.42 -21.14 7.52
N GLY A 59 13.49 -22.35 6.97
CA GLY A 59 14.03 -22.60 5.63
C GLY A 59 13.04 -22.20 4.54
N LEU A 60 12.66 -20.92 4.47
CA LEU A 60 11.74 -20.40 3.49
C LEU A 60 12.28 -20.55 2.07
N ASN A 61 11.45 -20.96 1.13
CA ASN A 61 11.74 -20.77 -0.29
C ASN A 61 11.68 -19.28 -0.66
N GLU A 62 12.13 -18.91 -1.87
CA GLU A 62 12.21 -17.50 -2.26
C GLU A 62 10.83 -16.81 -2.32
N GLU A 63 9.80 -17.50 -2.79
CA GLU A 63 8.44 -16.97 -2.84
C GLU A 63 7.90 -16.66 -1.43
N GLU A 64 8.06 -17.61 -0.50
CA GLU A 64 7.68 -17.41 0.91
C GLU A 64 8.48 -16.28 1.58
N ARG A 65 9.75 -16.15 1.23
CA ARG A 65 10.62 -15.10 1.75
C ARG A 65 10.19 -13.72 1.26
N VAL A 66 9.91 -13.59 -0.03
CA VAL A 66 9.35 -12.37 -0.64
C VAL A 66 8.02 -12.00 0.04
N ALA A 67 7.11 -12.97 0.13
CA ALA A 67 5.81 -12.79 0.78
C ALA A 67 5.96 -12.32 2.24
N THR A 68 6.92 -12.91 2.98
CA THR A 68 7.15 -12.56 4.39
C THR A 68 7.71 -11.15 4.54
N PHE A 69 8.61 -10.71 3.66
CA PHE A 69 9.07 -9.32 3.62
C PHE A 69 7.92 -8.35 3.38
N VAL A 70 7.06 -8.61 2.38
CA VAL A 70 5.87 -7.77 2.11
C VAL A 70 4.98 -7.69 3.33
N ASN A 71 4.65 -8.82 3.94
CA ASN A 71 3.77 -8.90 5.10
C ASN A 71 4.36 -8.18 6.33
N ARG A 72 5.67 -8.31 6.58
CA ARG A 72 6.35 -7.56 7.65
C ARG A 72 6.34 -6.06 7.38
N GLY A 73 6.58 -5.65 6.15
CA GLY A 73 6.47 -4.25 5.73
C GLY A 73 5.08 -3.67 5.99
N ILE A 74 4.01 -4.42 5.69
CA ILE A 74 2.62 -4.02 5.99
C ILE A 74 2.43 -3.80 7.50
N LEU A 75 2.90 -4.73 8.34
CA LEU A 75 2.79 -4.60 9.79
C LEU A 75 3.57 -3.38 10.30
N LYS A 76 4.81 -3.17 9.81
CA LYS A 76 5.62 -2.00 10.16
C LYS A 76 4.95 -0.69 9.74
N ALA A 77 4.40 -0.62 8.53
CA ALA A 77 3.68 0.56 8.06
C ALA A 77 2.46 0.87 8.94
N ARG A 78 1.70 -0.14 9.34
CA ARG A 78 0.55 0.03 10.26
C ARG A 78 0.94 0.44 11.67
N LEU A 79 2.18 0.17 12.09
CA LEU A 79 2.77 0.66 13.35
C LEU A 79 3.41 2.05 13.20
N GLY A 80 3.37 2.66 12.02
CA GLY A 80 3.98 3.96 11.74
C GLY A 80 5.47 3.91 11.41
N ASN A 81 6.08 2.73 11.37
CA ASN A 81 7.50 2.54 11.06
C ASN A 81 7.74 2.52 9.53
N LEU A 82 7.45 3.63 8.85
CA LEU A 82 7.38 3.70 7.40
C LEU A 82 8.72 3.44 6.71
N ASP A 83 9.84 3.98 7.24
CA ASP A 83 11.18 3.75 6.66
C ASP A 83 11.56 2.27 6.69
N GLN A 84 11.26 1.59 7.80
CA GLN A 84 11.50 0.17 7.93
C GLN A 84 10.57 -0.66 7.04
N ALA A 85 9.34 -0.21 6.82
CA ALA A 85 8.41 -0.84 5.89
C ALA A 85 8.92 -0.74 4.45
N ILE A 86 9.41 0.44 4.03
CA ILE A 86 10.02 0.65 2.71
C ILE A 86 11.22 -0.27 2.53
N SER A 87 12.08 -0.40 3.54
CA SER A 87 13.23 -1.32 3.51
C SER A 87 12.80 -2.77 3.28
N ASP A 88 11.72 -3.22 3.90
CA ASP A 88 11.18 -4.57 3.69
C ASP A 88 10.61 -4.74 2.27
N TYR A 89 9.88 -3.74 1.74
CA TYR A 89 9.41 -3.78 0.35
C TYR A 89 10.57 -3.79 -0.65
N ASP A 90 11.65 -3.06 -0.38
CA ASP A 90 12.86 -3.08 -1.20
C ASP A 90 13.56 -4.45 -1.15
N ALA A 91 13.59 -5.08 0.02
CA ALA A 91 14.11 -6.43 0.18
C ALA A 91 13.27 -7.47 -0.61
N ALA A 92 11.95 -7.30 -0.65
CA ALA A 92 11.07 -8.12 -1.47
C ALA A 92 11.35 -7.90 -2.97
N LEU A 93 11.38 -6.64 -3.43
CA LEU A 93 11.58 -6.28 -4.83
C LEU A 93 12.98 -6.61 -5.37
N SER A 94 13.99 -6.65 -4.49
CA SER A 94 15.35 -7.09 -4.88
C SER A 94 15.40 -8.59 -5.19
N ARG A 95 14.48 -9.38 -4.64
CA ARG A 95 14.36 -10.83 -4.81
C ARG A 95 13.38 -11.19 -5.94
N ASP A 96 12.24 -10.52 -5.92
CA ASP A 96 11.23 -10.63 -6.97
C ASP A 96 10.81 -9.23 -7.47
N PRO A 97 11.41 -8.75 -8.58
CA PRO A 97 11.02 -7.49 -9.20
C PRO A 97 9.61 -7.49 -9.79
N ASP A 98 8.94 -8.64 -9.81
CA ASP A 98 7.59 -8.78 -10.36
C ASP A 98 6.50 -8.87 -9.27
N GLU A 99 6.85 -8.76 -7.97
CA GLU A 99 5.88 -8.78 -6.87
C GLU A 99 5.05 -7.47 -6.81
N PRO A 100 3.80 -7.47 -7.26
CA PRO A 100 3.00 -6.24 -7.40
C PRO A 100 2.60 -5.62 -6.07
N GLU A 101 2.41 -6.44 -5.00
CA GLU A 101 1.97 -5.97 -3.70
C GLU A 101 3.09 -5.21 -2.97
N ALA A 102 4.35 -5.53 -3.25
CA ALA A 102 5.48 -4.75 -2.74
C ALA A 102 5.47 -3.33 -3.33
N TYR A 103 5.25 -3.18 -4.63
CA TYR A 103 5.09 -1.86 -5.27
C TYR A 103 3.91 -1.10 -4.70
N LEU A 104 2.75 -1.75 -4.59
CA LEU A 104 1.52 -1.15 -4.08
C LEU A 104 1.72 -0.57 -2.68
N ASN A 105 2.23 -1.40 -1.76
CA ASN A 105 2.41 -1.01 -0.36
C ASN A 105 3.55 0.01 -0.18
N LYS A 106 4.65 -0.11 -0.94
CA LYS A 106 5.71 0.91 -0.96
C LYS A 106 5.19 2.26 -1.44
N GLY A 107 4.33 2.27 -2.47
CA GLY A 107 3.68 3.49 -2.95
C GLY A 107 2.90 4.20 -1.86
N PHE A 108 2.09 3.46 -1.09
CA PHE A 108 1.36 4.03 0.06
C PHE A 108 2.30 4.50 1.16
N ALA A 109 3.34 3.75 1.51
CA ALA A 109 4.30 4.17 2.52
C ALA A 109 4.98 5.50 2.13
N LEU A 110 5.34 5.70 0.87
CA LEU A 110 5.90 6.96 0.39
C LEU A 110 4.91 8.12 0.43
N LEU A 111 3.63 7.90 0.10
CA LEU A 111 2.60 8.94 0.23
C LEU A 111 2.43 9.42 1.68
N HIS A 112 2.69 8.54 2.66
CA HIS A 112 2.61 8.91 4.08
C HIS A 112 3.89 9.55 4.63
N LEU A 113 5.06 9.23 4.08
CA LEU A 113 6.34 9.74 4.57
C LEU A 113 6.65 11.14 4.09
N SER A 114 6.23 11.47 2.88
CA SER A 114 6.60 12.72 2.25
C SER A 114 5.51 13.17 1.29
N ASP A 115 5.37 14.48 1.11
CA ASP A 115 4.50 15.08 0.10
C ASP A 115 4.95 14.75 -1.36
N SER A 116 5.63 13.63 -1.57
CA SER A 116 6.20 13.25 -2.86
C SER A 116 5.29 12.31 -3.65
N GLY A 117 4.18 12.82 -4.13
CA GLY A 117 3.36 12.13 -5.13
C GLY A 117 4.16 11.69 -6.35
N GLU A 118 5.18 12.45 -6.75
CA GLU A 118 6.08 12.10 -7.87
C GLU A 118 6.80 10.76 -7.68
N GLN A 119 7.26 10.46 -6.45
CA GLN A 119 7.96 9.21 -6.16
C GLN A 119 7.00 8.02 -6.01
N ALA A 120 5.80 8.27 -5.51
CA ALA A 120 4.80 7.22 -5.29
C ALA A 120 4.10 6.78 -6.59
N LYS A 121 3.86 7.71 -7.52
CA LYS A 121 3.13 7.44 -8.77
C LYS A 121 3.71 6.26 -9.57
N PRO A 122 5.03 6.18 -9.89
CA PRO A 122 5.58 5.07 -10.67
C PRO A 122 5.42 3.71 -9.98
N LEU A 123 5.33 3.67 -8.65
CA LEU A 123 5.10 2.44 -7.91
C LEU A 123 3.66 1.92 -8.12
N PHE A 124 2.67 2.80 -8.11
CA PHE A 124 1.30 2.40 -8.45
C PHE A 124 1.16 2.00 -9.92
N ASP A 125 1.88 2.67 -10.83
CA ASP A 125 1.95 2.27 -12.23
C ASP A 125 2.54 0.85 -12.37
N ALA A 126 3.62 0.54 -11.64
CA ALA A 126 4.23 -0.79 -11.62
C ALA A 126 3.28 -1.85 -11.03
N ALA A 127 2.62 -1.55 -9.90
CA ALA A 127 1.65 -2.45 -9.28
C ALA A 127 0.50 -2.81 -10.24
N LEU A 128 -0.01 -1.83 -10.99
CA LEU A 128 -1.05 -2.06 -12.00
C LEU A 128 -0.54 -2.88 -13.19
N ALA A 129 0.65 -2.55 -13.69
CA ALA A 129 1.27 -3.27 -14.82
C ALA A 129 1.54 -4.74 -14.49
N LYS A 130 1.93 -5.02 -13.23
CA LYS A 130 2.20 -6.36 -12.70
C LYS A 130 0.95 -7.06 -12.14
N LYS A 131 -0.23 -6.48 -12.36
CA LYS A 131 -1.55 -7.07 -12.04
C LYS A 131 -1.74 -7.34 -10.54
N THR A 132 -1.52 -6.31 -9.71
CA THR A 132 -1.86 -6.39 -8.27
C THR A 132 -3.26 -6.98 -8.06
N ARG A 133 -3.42 -7.76 -7.00
CA ARG A 133 -4.72 -8.32 -6.59
C ARG A 133 -5.71 -7.26 -6.08
N ARG A 134 -5.22 -6.05 -5.86
CA ARG A 134 -5.99 -4.93 -5.31
C ARG A 134 -5.90 -3.68 -6.21
N PRO A 135 -6.33 -3.79 -7.49
CA PRO A 135 -6.20 -2.69 -8.44
C PRO A 135 -6.97 -1.44 -8.02
N GLU A 136 -8.07 -1.58 -7.26
CA GLU A 136 -8.82 -0.45 -6.70
C GLU A 136 -7.93 0.44 -5.82
N PHE A 137 -7.06 -0.14 -4.99
CA PHE A 137 -6.13 0.63 -4.18
C PHE A 137 -5.01 1.26 -5.00
N ALA A 138 -4.51 0.55 -6.00
CA ALA A 138 -3.48 1.10 -6.88
C ALA A 138 -3.98 2.32 -7.67
N TYR A 139 -5.20 2.27 -8.20
CA TYR A 139 -5.82 3.43 -8.83
C TYR A 139 -6.06 4.56 -7.82
N TYR A 140 -6.55 4.27 -6.63
CA TYR A 140 -6.76 5.28 -5.60
C TYR A 140 -5.44 5.96 -5.21
N GLY A 141 -4.39 5.19 -4.89
CA GLY A 141 -3.07 5.71 -4.52
C GLY A 141 -2.45 6.54 -5.65
N ARG A 142 -2.57 6.09 -6.91
CA ARG A 142 -2.12 6.86 -8.06
C ARG A 142 -2.93 8.15 -8.24
N GLY A 143 -4.23 8.10 -7.94
CA GLY A 143 -5.10 9.28 -7.92
C GLY A 143 -4.60 10.32 -6.90
N VAL A 144 -4.27 9.89 -5.68
CA VAL A 144 -3.66 10.76 -4.65
C VAL A 144 -2.34 11.35 -5.14
N ALA A 145 -1.44 10.51 -5.68
CA ALA A 145 -0.16 10.95 -6.21
C ALA A 145 -0.32 11.98 -7.34
N ASN A 146 -1.25 11.76 -8.27
CA ASN A 146 -1.58 12.69 -9.34
C ASN A 146 -2.14 14.02 -8.81
N GLU A 147 -2.98 13.98 -7.76
CA GLU A 147 -3.52 15.19 -7.15
C GLU A 147 -2.43 16.01 -6.47
N MET A 148 -1.52 15.37 -5.72
CA MET A 148 -0.35 16.03 -5.11
C MET A 148 0.55 16.69 -6.17
N ALA A 149 0.68 16.08 -7.34
CA ALA A 149 1.41 16.63 -8.49
C ALA A 149 0.60 17.70 -9.29
N GLY A 150 -0.60 18.10 -8.84
CA GLY A 150 -1.47 19.05 -9.54
C GLY A 150 -2.11 18.49 -10.82
N GLN A 151 -2.00 17.19 -11.07
CA GLN A 151 -2.54 16.53 -12.25
C GLN A 151 -4.04 16.18 -12.06
N VAL A 152 -4.86 17.19 -11.82
CA VAL A 152 -6.28 17.06 -11.38
C VAL A 152 -7.12 16.14 -12.27
N ARG A 153 -6.96 16.24 -13.61
CA ARG A 153 -7.71 15.40 -14.55
C ARG A 153 -7.31 13.92 -14.46
N ALA A 154 -6.04 13.64 -14.18
CA ALA A 154 -5.55 12.28 -14.01
C ALA A 154 -6.07 11.71 -12.67
N ALA A 155 -5.97 12.47 -11.59
CA ALA A 155 -6.52 12.10 -10.29
C ALA A 155 -8.01 11.74 -10.37
N TYR A 156 -8.82 12.59 -11.01
CA TYR A 156 -10.24 12.31 -11.20
C TYR A 156 -10.50 10.98 -11.92
N ARG A 157 -9.76 10.70 -13.02
CA ARG A 157 -9.90 9.43 -13.75
C ARG A 157 -9.56 8.22 -12.88
N ASP A 158 -8.50 8.33 -12.08
CA ASP A 158 -8.03 7.25 -11.22
C ASP A 158 -9.01 7.00 -10.07
N TYR A 159 -9.51 8.02 -9.37
CA TYR A 159 -10.54 7.86 -8.34
C TYR A 159 -11.83 7.27 -8.91
N ARG A 160 -12.22 7.68 -10.13
CA ARG A 160 -13.39 7.11 -10.81
C ARG A 160 -13.18 5.63 -11.13
N GLN A 161 -11.96 5.23 -11.53
CA GLN A 161 -11.65 3.84 -11.79
C GLN A 161 -11.64 3.01 -10.50
N ALA A 162 -11.04 3.50 -9.43
CA ALA A 162 -11.10 2.86 -8.10
C ALA A 162 -12.54 2.64 -7.64
N SER A 163 -13.39 3.67 -7.74
CA SER A 163 -14.82 3.59 -7.40
C SER A 163 -15.63 2.64 -8.26
N ARG A 164 -15.21 2.39 -9.51
CA ARG A 164 -15.86 1.41 -10.40
C ARG A 164 -15.50 -0.03 -10.04
N ILE A 165 -14.23 -0.25 -9.64
CA ILE A 165 -13.74 -1.59 -9.27
C ILE A 165 -14.35 -2.01 -7.94
N ASP A 166 -14.35 -1.14 -6.93
CA ASP A 166 -15.04 -1.37 -5.67
C ASP A 166 -16.10 -0.27 -5.39
N PRO A 167 -17.35 -0.49 -5.81
CA PRO A 167 -18.43 0.46 -5.58
C PRO A 167 -18.85 0.61 -4.10
N LYS A 168 -18.43 -0.31 -3.22
CA LYS A 168 -18.74 -0.25 -1.78
C LYS A 168 -17.72 0.59 -1.01
N TRP A 169 -16.55 0.81 -1.58
CA TRP A 169 -15.52 1.63 -0.97
C TRP A 169 -15.86 3.12 -1.10
N SER A 170 -16.05 3.79 0.04
CA SER A 170 -16.56 5.18 0.08
C SER A 170 -15.50 6.24 -0.23
N GLN A 171 -14.21 5.97 0.06
CA GLN A 171 -13.15 6.96 -0.07
C GLN A 171 -13.02 7.52 -1.50
N PRO A 172 -12.92 6.71 -2.57
CA PRO A 172 -12.83 7.27 -3.93
C PRO A 172 -14.03 8.14 -4.30
N LYS A 173 -15.23 7.83 -3.76
CA LYS A 173 -16.44 8.64 -3.99
C LYS A 173 -16.35 9.98 -3.27
N ALA A 174 -15.82 10.00 -2.05
CA ALA A 174 -15.63 11.23 -1.29
C ALA A 174 -14.63 12.15 -2.01
N GLU A 175 -13.54 11.59 -2.56
CA GLU A 175 -12.60 12.35 -3.37
C GLU A 175 -13.26 12.93 -4.62
N LEU A 176 -14.00 12.13 -5.36
CA LEU A 176 -14.72 12.57 -6.56
C LEU A 176 -15.69 13.72 -6.30
N ALA A 177 -16.34 13.75 -5.12
CA ALA A 177 -17.26 14.83 -4.75
C ALA A 177 -16.60 16.20 -4.59
N ARG A 178 -15.26 16.24 -4.41
CA ARG A 178 -14.48 17.49 -4.32
C ARG A 178 -14.22 18.13 -5.68
N PHE A 179 -14.27 17.34 -6.75
CA PHE A 179 -14.06 17.84 -8.11
C PHE A 179 -15.35 18.48 -8.62
N LYS A 180 -15.34 19.82 -8.76
CA LYS A 180 -16.43 20.52 -9.42
C LYS A 180 -16.30 20.26 -10.92
N VAL A 181 -17.28 19.58 -11.48
CA VAL A 181 -17.41 19.42 -12.93
C VAL A 181 -18.09 20.72 -13.43
N ASN A 182 -17.30 21.62 -14.00
CA ASN A 182 -17.82 22.77 -14.75
C ASN A 182 -18.01 22.33 -16.20
#